data_a85e546b1af68ee2dd3fa95e4ded79ee
#
_entry.id   a85e546b1af68ee2dd3fa95e4ded79ee
#
_cell.length_a   1.000
_cell.length_b   1.000
_cell.length_c   1.000
_cell.angle_alpha   90.00
_cell.angle_beta   90.00
_cell.angle_gamma   90.00
#
_symmetry.space_group_name_H-M   'P 1'
#
loop_
_entity.id
_entity.type
_entity.pdbx_description
1 polymer ?
#
loop_
_entity_poly.entity_id
_entity_poly.type
_entity_poly.pdbx_seq_one_letter_code
_entity_poly.pdbx_strand_id
1 'polypeptide(L)'
;MGRRSLKGRGAFTALALVAVVTLVGTSCAKGRTATSGAGVRAYNVFVQKFRYHGLAASFKTGNLQLNFSNQESFPIVHEMIVAQLPSGKTAQDIINSAKVKGCTGGGPCESQYLHFGEIDDVSTGATKSQVFDLPPGNYFLACWQQGTPEGKDNGPTHASIGMVYTFTVTP
;
A
#
# COMPACT_ATOMS: atom_id res chain seq x y z
N MET A 1 46.54 40.43 -6.85
CA MET A 1 47.51 39.80 -7.76
C MET A 1 47.18 38.33 -7.79
N GLY A 2 46.81 37.62 -8.80
CA GLY A 2 46.93 37.71 -10.20
C GLY A 2 45.83 36.91 -10.90
N ARG A 3 45.32 37.49 -11.97
CA ARG A 3 44.43 36.92 -12.96
C ARG A 3 45.13 35.81 -13.75
N ARG A 4 44.44 34.74 -14.12
CA ARG A 4 44.65 34.07 -15.42
C ARG A 4 43.33 33.56 -16.01
N SER A 5 42.99 34.18 -17.11
CA SER A 5 42.01 33.80 -18.11
C SER A 5 42.62 32.73 -19.01
N LEU A 6 41.81 31.70 -19.40
CA LEU A 6 42.07 30.95 -20.61
C LEU A 6 40.73 30.63 -21.30
N LYS A 7 40.57 31.26 -22.46
CA LYS A 7 39.62 31.00 -23.52
C LYS A 7 39.99 29.65 -24.20
N GLY A 8 39.05 28.82 -24.47
CA GLY A 8 39.17 27.66 -25.36
C GLY A 8 37.89 27.48 -26.12
N ARG A 9 37.83 27.96 -27.37
CA ARG A 9 36.82 27.68 -28.39
C ARG A 9 37.08 26.31 -28.98
N GLY A 10 36.04 25.50 -29.17
CA GLY A 10 36.09 24.27 -29.94
C GLY A 10 34.69 23.87 -30.36
N ALA A 11 34.25 24.36 -31.52
CA ALA A 11 33.06 23.89 -32.19
C ALA A 11 33.42 22.62 -32.97
N PHE A 12 32.72 21.52 -32.71
CA PHE A 12 32.66 20.38 -33.63
C PHE A 12 31.22 19.95 -33.80
N THR A 13 30.74 20.26 -35.01
CA THR A 13 29.48 19.79 -35.57
C THR A 13 29.72 18.39 -36.09
N ALA A 14 29.11 17.37 -35.46
CA ALA A 14 29.05 16.05 -36.03
C ALA A 14 27.59 15.67 -36.31
N LEU A 15 27.28 15.64 -37.59
CA LEU A 15 26.01 15.17 -38.15
C LEU A 15 26.02 13.65 -38.12
N ALA A 16 25.21 13.02 -37.27
CA ALA A 16 25.00 11.58 -37.29
C ALA A 16 23.64 11.25 -37.89
N LEU A 17 23.68 10.65 -39.07
CA LEU A 17 22.51 10.03 -39.73
C LEU A 17 22.08 8.82 -38.89
N VAL A 18 20.87 8.83 -38.38
CA VAL A 18 20.25 7.65 -37.76
C VAL A 18 19.37 6.98 -38.81
N ALA A 19 19.81 5.79 -39.24
CA ALA A 19 19.02 4.89 -40.08
C ALA A 19 17.99 4.17 -39.20
N VAL A 20 16.69 4.46 -39.43
CA VAL A 20 15.59 3.73 -38.80
C VAL A 20 15.38 2.42 -39.50
N VAL A 21 15.78 1.32 -38.90
CA VAL A 21 15.43 -0.04 -39.32
C VAL A 21 14.12 -0.42 -38.62
N THR A 22 13.02 -0.39 -39.36
CA THR A 22 11.73 -0.93 -38.90
C THR A 22 11.72 -2.46 -39.08
N LEU A 23 11.97 -3.19 -38.00
CA LEU A 23 11.72 -4.63 -37.93
C LEU A 23 10.22 -4.85 -37.65
N VAL A 24 9.49 -5.21 -38.70
CA VAL A 24 8.13 -5.74 -38.57
C VAL A 24 8.23 -7.20 -38.12
N GLY A 25 8.24 -7.41 -36.79
CA GLY A 25 8.12 -8.74 -36.18
C GLY A 25 6.66 -9.14 -36.08
N THR A 26 6.17 -9.98 -36.98
CA THR A 26 4.89 -10.69 -36.87
C THR A 26 5.02 -11.74 -35.76
N SER A 27 4.69 -11.32 -34.52
CA SER A 27 4.56 -12.24 -33.39
C SER A 27 3.17 -12.86 -33.42
N CYS A 28 3.06 -14.13 -33.83
CA CYS A 28 1.87 -14.93 -33.59
C CYS A 28 1.70 -15.16 -32.10
N ALA A 29 1.03 -14.23 -31.43
CA ALA A 29 0.53 -14.42 -30.07
C ALA A 29 -0.59 -15.46 -30.13
N LYS A 30 -0.30 -16.70 -29.70
CA LYS A 30 -1.34 -17.67 -29.33
C LYS A 30 -2.24 -17.00 -28.33
N GLY A 31 -3.49 -16.71 -28.75
CA GLY A 31 -4.50 -16.12 -27.91
C GLY A 31 -4.70 -16.98 -26.65
N ARG A 32 -4.17 -16.50 -25.53
CA ARG A 32 -4.71 -16.89 -24.24
C ARG A 32 -6.13 -16.33 -24.20
N THR A 33 -7.10 -17.20 -24.30
CA THR A 33 -8.47 -16.90 -23.95
C THR A 33 -8.42 -16.34 -22.53
N ALA A 34 -8.60 -15.02 -22.41
CA ALA A 34 -8.82 -14.41 -21.11
C ALA A 34 -10.10 -15.03 -20.59
N THR A 35 -9.99 -15.93 -19.63
CA THR A 35 -11.09 -16.31 -18.78
C THR A 35 -11.65 -15.00 -18.26
N SER A 36 -12.93 -14.72 -18.48
CA SER A 36 -13.62 -13.52 -17.98
C SER A 36 -13.50 -13.54 -16.45
N GLY A 37 -12.40 -12.97 -15.96
CA GLY A 37 -12.19 -12.79 -14.54
C GLY A 37 -13.29 -11.90 -14.01
N ALA A 38 -13.86 -12.25 -12.88
CA ALA A 38 -14.75 -11.38 -12.13
C ALA A 38 -14.10 -9.98 -12.09
N GLY A 39 -14.82 -8.96 -12.59
CA GLY A 39 -14.27 -7.61 -12.73
C GLY A 39 -13.72 -7.11 -11.40
N VAL A 40 -12.65 -6.32 -11.45
CA VAL A 40 -12.08 -5.67 -10.27
C VAL A 40 -13.13 -4.77 -9.64
N ARG A 41 -13.44 -4.99 -8.37
CA ARG A 41 -14.35 -4.14 -7.60
C ARG A 41 -13.52 -3.16 -6.77
N ALA A 42 -13.74 -1.87 -6.99
CA ALA A 42 -13.00 -0.81 -6.30
C ALA A 42 -13.80 -0.27 -5.11
N TYR A 43 -13.12 -0.07 -4.00
CA TYR A 43 -13.66 0.52 -2.78
C TYR A 43 -12.71 1.59 -2.25
N ASN A 44 -13.31 2.69 -1.79
CA ASN A 44 -12.55 3.77 -1.16
C ASN A 44 -12.51 3.54 0.35
N VAL A 45 -11.30 3.48 0.87
CA VAL A 45 -10.99 3.37 2.29
C VAL A 45 -10.27 4.64 2.70
N PHE A 46 -10.63 5.21 3.82
CA PHE A 46 -9.86 6.32 4.35
C PHE A 46 -9.60 6.17 5.84
N VAL A 47 -8.51 6.78 6.28
CA VAL A 47 -8.20 6.90 7.70
C VAL A 47 -8.44 8.32 8.18
N GLN A 48 -9.11 8.43 9.33
CA GLN A 48 -9.29 9.66 10.07
C GLN A 48 -9.40 9.34 11.56
N LYS A 49 -8.72 10.12 12.40
CA LYS A 49 -8.64 9.91 13.86
C LYS A 49 -8.22 8.48 14.23
N PHE A 50 -7.20 7.97 13.52
CA PHE A 50 -6.68 6.62 13.70
C PHE A 50 -7.75 5.52 13.56
N ARG A 51 -8.66 5.68 12.62
CA ARG A 51 -9.71 4.68 12.32
C ARG A 51 -9.87 4.53 10.82
N TYR A 52 -10.06 3.29 10.37
CA TYR A 52 -10.48 3.01 8.99
C TYR A 52 -11.97 3.26 8.81
N HIS A 53 -12.31 3.87 7.70
CA HIS A 53 -13.67 4.21 7.28
C HIS A 53 -13.91 3.81 5.83
N GLY A 54 -15.18 3.77 5.41
CA GLY A 54 -15.58 3.53 4.03
C GLY A 54 -15.65 2.06 3.62
N LEU A 55 -15.34 1.12 4.52
CA LEU A 55 -15.38 -0.31 4.25
C LEU A 55 -16.74 -0.93 4.58
N ALA A 56 -17.16 -1.88 3.75
CA ALA A 56 -18.25 -2.78 4.09
C ALA A 56 -17.76 -3.91 5.01
N ALA A 57 -18.64 -4.42 5.87
CA ALA A 57 -18.32 -5.55 6.74
C ALA A 57 -18.15 -6.88 5.97
N SER A 58 -18.59 -6.93 4.70
CA SER A 58 -18.51 -8.14 3.88
C SER A 58 -18.30 -7.79 2.40
N PHE A 59 -17.50 -8.60 1.72
CA PHE A 59 -17.24 -8.55 0.28
C PHE A 59 -17.47 -9.91 -0.36
N LYS A 60 -17.72 -9.94 -1.67
CA LYS A 60 -17.68 -11.18 -2.46
C LYS A 60 -16.22 -11.48 -2.85
N THR A 61 -15.87 -12.77 -2.98
CA THR A 61 -14.57 -13.22 -3.46
C THR A 61 -14.22 -12.64 -4.83
N GLY A 62 -12.93 -12.52 -5.13
CA GLY A 62 -12.35 -12.00 -6.37
C GLY A 62 -11.47 -10.77 -6.14
N ASN A 63 -11.05 -10.15 -7.23
CA ASN A 63 -10.15 -9.01 -7.20
C ASN A 63 -10.82 -7.79 -6.54
N LEU A 64 -10.27 -7.39 -5.40
CA LEU A 64 -10.72 -6.26 -4.59
C LEU A 64 -9.68 -5.15 -4.68
N GLN A 65 -9.98 -4.06 -5.39
CA GLN A 65 -9.14 -2.87 -5.37
C GLN A 65 -9.51 -2.00 -4.18
N LEU A 66 -8.55 -1.74 -3.31
CA LEU A 66 -8.71 -0.78 -2.22
C LEU A 66 -7.95 0.50 -2.57
N ASN A 67 -8.65 1.63 -2.58
CA ASN A 67 -8.09 2.97 -2.73
C ASN A 67 -8.00 3.57 -1.33
N PHE A 68 -6.81 3.56 -0.75
CA PHE A 68 -6.58 3.99 0.63
C PHE A 68 -6.09 5.44 0.67
N SER A 69 -6.83 6.31 1.36
CA SER A 69 -6.49 7.72 1.55
C SER A 69 -6.29 8.08 3.02
N ASN A 70 -5.25 8.86 3.30
CA ASN A 70 -4.99 9.39 4.63
C ASN A 70 -5.61 10.79 4.76
N GLN A 71 -6.70 10.90 5.53
CA GLN A 71 -7.47 12.12 5.75
C GLN A 71 -7.28 12.70 7.16
N GLU A 72 -6.14 12.40 7.80
CA GLU A 72 -5.80 13.05 9.06
C GLU A 72 -5.59 14.56 8.87
N SER A 73 -5.86 15.33 9.93
CA SER A 73 -5.71 16.79 9.91
C SER A 73 -4.30 17.27 10.31
N PHE A 74 -3.39 16.35 10.57
CA PHE A 74 -2.00 16.59 10.99
C PHE A 74 -1.04 15.68 10.21
N PRO A 75 0.26 16.04 10.10
CA PRO A 75 1.24 15.25 9.37
C PRO A 75 1.48 13.90 10.05
N ILE A 76 1.09 12.82 9.40
CA ILE A 76 1.33 11.44 9.85
C ILE A 76 1.30 10.50 8.67
N VAL A 77 2.04 9.40 8.77
CA VAL A 77 2.04 8.31 7.79
C VAL A 77 1.20 7.16 8.33
N HIS A 78 0.41 6.57 7.46
CA HIS A 78 -0.34 5.35 7.73
C HIS A 78 -0.05 4.29 6.68
N GLU A 79 -0.23 3.05 7.07
CA GLU A 79 -0.26 1.89 6.19
C GLU A 79 -1.61 1.17 6.33
N MET A 80 -1.91 0.31 5.38
CA MET A 80 -3.05 -0.59 5.43
C MET A 80 -2.58 -2.01 5.08
N ILE A 81 -2.28 -2.79 6.10
CA ILE A 81 -1.94 -4.20 5.95
C ILE A 81 -3.23 -5.00 5.92
N VAL A 82 -3.38 -5.88 4.93
CA VAL A 82 -4.48 -6.85 4.82
C VAL A 82 -3.97 -8.20 5.26
N ALA A 83 -4.53 -8.73 6.34
CA ALA A 83 -4.13 -10.03 6.87
C ALA A 83 -5.33 -10.90 7.25
N GLN A 84 -5.11 -12.22 7.28
CA GLN A 84 -6.12 -13.17 7.72
C GLN A 84 -6.40 -13.02 9.22
N LEU A 85 -7.67 -12.90 9.57
CA LEU A 85 -8.08 -12.93 10.97
C LEU A 85 -8.07 -14.39 11.46
N PRO A 86 -7.24 -14.74 12.48
CA PRO A 86 -7.19 -16.10 12.98
C PRO A 86 -8.55 -16.52 13.54
N SER A 87 -8.88 -17.81 13.43
CA SER A 87 -10.15 -18.36 13.89
C SER A 87 -10.42 -18.04 15.36
N GLY A 88 -11.62 -17.58 15.66
CA GLY A 88 -12.05 -17.20 17.02
C GLY A 88 -11.47 -15.88 17.54
N LYS A 89 -10.71 -15.15 16.71
CA LYS A 89 -10.17 -13.85 17.07
C LYS A 89 -11.07 -12.71 16.61
N THR A 90 -10.94 -11.57 17.29
CA THR A 90 -11.69 -10.34 17.06
C THR A 90 -10.73 -9.18 16.78
N ALA A 91 -11.24 -8.04 16.34
CA ALA A 91 -10.45 -6.81 16.25
C ALA A 91 -9.77 -6.44 17.58
N GLN A 92 -10.45 -6.69 18.71
CA GLN A 92 -9.89 -6.41 20.04
C GLN A 92 -8.68 -7.29 20.36
N ASP A 93 -8.66 -8.55 19.90
CA ASP A 93 -7.49 -9.42 20.07
C ASP A 93 -6.28 -8.89 19.29
N ILE A 94 -6.50 -8.37 18.07
CA ILE A 94 -5.43 -7.74 17.27
C ILE A 94 -4.92 -6.48 17.97
N ILE A 95 -5.81 -5.61 18.46
CA ILE A 95 -5.45 -4.42 19.23
C ILE A 95 -4.62 -4.79 20.46
N ASN A 96 -5.01 -5.82 21.18
CA ASN A 96 -4.31 -6.26 22.39
C ASN A 96 -2.92 -6.84 22.06
N SER A 97 -2.79 -7.58 20.96
CA SER A 97 -1.49 -8.09 20.50
C SER A 97 -0.54 -6.96 20.11
N ALA A 98 -1.06 -5.88 19.57
CA ALA A 98 -0.29 -4.70 19.19
C ALA A 98 0.19 -3.85 20.40
N LYS A 99 -0.36 -4.06 21.60
CA LYS A 99 0.05 -3.37 22.84
C LYS A 99 1.28 -3.98 23.51
N VAL A 100 1.79 -5.09 23.00
CA VAL A 100 2.95 -5.75 23.57
C VAL A 100 4.18 -4.84 23.42
N LYS A 101 5.00 -4.73 24.47
CA LYS A 101 6.22 -3.94 24.48
C LYS A 101 7.15 -4.38 23.33
N GLY A 102 7.61 -3.41 22.53
CA GLY A 102 8.46 -3.66 21.36
C GLY A 102 7.69 -4.05 20.10
N CYS A 103 6.37 -3.96 20.11
CA CYS A 103 5.58 -4.08 18.89
C CYS A 103 5.85 -2.88 17.97
N THR A 104 6.31 -3.16 16.76
CA THR A 104 6.61 -2.18 15.71
C THR A 104 6.20 -2.75 14.36
N GLY A 105 6.08 -1.91 13.34
CA GLY A 105 5.94 -2.35 11.95
C GLY A 105 7.08 -3.27 11.52
N GLY A 106 6.77 -4.33 10.79
CA GLY A 106 7.72 -5.38 10.41
C GLY A 106 8.20 -6.26 11.56
N GLY A 107 7.74 -6.00 12.80
CA GLY A 107 8.15 -6.74 13.99
C GLY A 107 7.34 -8.03 14.23
N PRO A 108 7.69 -8.79 15.31
CA PRO A 108 7.03 -10.07 15.60
C PRO A 108 5.52 -9.99 15.82
N CYS A 109 5.02 -8.86 16.30
CA CYS A 109 3.59 -8.66 16.55
C CYS A 109 2.76 -8.52 15.28
N GLU A 110 3.38 -8.10 14.18
CA GLU A 110 2.79 -8.01 12.86
C GLU A 110 3.02 -9.30 12.08
N SER A 111 4.27 -9.76 11.99
CA SER A 111 4.69 -10.91 11.17
C SER A 111 4.13 -12.26 11.62
N GLN A 112 3.45 -12.33 12.78
CA GLN A 112 2.73 -13.52 13.20
C GLN A 112 1.45 -13.80 12.40
N TYR A 113 0.96 -12.82 11.61
CA TYR A 113 -0.26 -12.95 10.82
C TYR A 113 0.05 -13.31 9.36
N LEU A 114 -0.86 -14.03 8.72
CA LEU A 114 -0.78 -14.31 7.28
C LEU A 114 -1.23 -13.08 6.50
N HIS A 115 -0.27 -12.40 5.87
CA HIS A 115 -0.50 -11.20 5.06
C HIS A 115 -0.96 -11.57 3.63
N PHE A 116 -1.85 -10.76 3.08
CA PHE A 116 -2.30 -10.80 1.68
C PHE A 116 -1.82 -9.60 0.87
N GLY A 117 -1.11 -8.70 1.48
CA GLY A 117 -0.53 -7.50 0.90
C GLY A 117 -0.76 -6.26 1.76
N GLU A 118 -0.18 -5.15 1.32
CA GLU A 118 -0.20 -3.90 2.07
C GLU A 118 -0.20 -2.69 1.14
N ILE A 119 -0.79 -1.59 1.60
CA ILE A 119 -0.60 -0.26 1.02
C ILE A 119 0.19 0.53 2.04
N ASP A 120 1.46 0.73 1.73
CA ASP A 120 2.45 1.27 2.65
C ASP A 120 2.67 2.77 2.47
N ASP A 121 3.13 3.46 3.53
CA ASP A 121 3.59 4.85 3.53
C ASP A 121 2.63 5.85 2.87
N VAL A 122 1.38 5.90 3.32
CA VAL A 122 0.41 6.88 2.86
C VAL A 122 0.47 8.12 3.75
N SER A 123 1.09 9.19 3.27
CA SER A 123 1.17 10.47 3.97
C SER A 123 -0.20 11.18 4.00
N THR A 124 -0.39 12.08 4.96
CA THR A 124 -1.58 12.93 5.06
C THR A 124 -1.91 13.62 3.73
N GLY A 125 -3.16 13.51 3.30
CA GLY A 125 -3.66 14.03 2.01
C GLY A 125 -3.36 13.12 0.80
N ALA A 126 -2.55 12.08 0.95
CA ALA A 126 -2.23 11.16 -0.15
C ALA A 126 -3.25 10.03 -0.26
N THR A 127 -3.31 9.43 -1.46
CA THR A 127 -4.07 8.21 -1.76
C THR A 127 -3.18 7.25 -2.53
N LYS A 128 -3.18 5.98 -2.15
CA LYS A 128 -2.56 4.88 -2.89
C LYS A 128 -3.59 3.78 -3.12
N SER A 129 -3.37 2.93 -4.12
CA SER A 129 -4.30 1.86 -4.49
C SER A 129 -3.57 0.56 -4.72
N GLN A 130 -4.20 -0.55 -4.33
CA GLN A 130 -3.73 -1.89 -4.59
C GLN A 130 -4.89 -2.84 -4.85
N VAL A 131 -4.65 -3.85 -5.67
CA VAL A 131 -5.59 -4.95 -5.92
C VAL A 131 -5.18 -6.14 -5.07
N PHE A 132 -6.14 -6.67 -4.32
CA PHE A 132 -6.00 -7.86 -3.48
C PHE A 132 -6.86 -8.99 -4.06
N ASP A 133 -6.28 -10.18 -4.19
CA ASP A 133 -7.04 -11.40 -4.48
C ASP A 133 -7.25 -12.17 -3.18
N LEU A 134 -8.45 -12.03 -2.62
CA LEU A 134 -8.79 -12.59 -1.32
C LEU A 134 -9.73 -13.79 -1.48
N PRO A 135 -9.31 -15.00 -1.10
CA PRO A 135 -10.21 -16.14 -1.00
C PRO A 135 -11.28 -15.91 0.09
N PRO A 136 -12.38 -16.70 0.08
CA PRO A 136 -13.36 -16.64 1.16
C PRO A 136 -12.72 -16.84 2.53
N GLY A 137 -13.05 -15.96 3.48
CA GLY A 137 -12.45 -15.99 4.83
C GLY A 137 -12.74 -14.73 5.63
N ASN A 138 -12.22 -14.70 6.84
CA ASN A 138 -12.23 -13.53 7.71
C ASN A 138 -10.88 -12.82 7.67
N TYR A 139 -10.92 -11.52 7.59
CA TYR A 139 -9.75 -10.66 7.40
C TYR A 139 -9.77 -9.48 8.35
N PHE A 140 -8.62 -8.86 8.50
CA PHE A 140 -8.53 -7.57 9.16
C PHE A 140 -7.59 -6.65 8.39
N LEU A 141 -7.81 -5.35 8.59
CA LEU A 141 -6.88 -4.27 8.26
C LEU A 141 -6.24 -3.79 9.54
N ALA A 142 -4.96 -3.48 9.51
CA ALA A 142 -4.27 -2.85 10.62
C ALA A 142 -3.16 -1.93 10.12
N CYS A 143 -2.74 -1.00 10.98
CA CYS A 143 -1.60 -0.13 10.77
C CYS A 143 -0.63 -0.31 11.94
N TRP A 144 0.57 -0.85 11.68
CA TRP A 144 1.64 -0.97 12.68
C TRP A 144 2.62 0.19 12.65
N GLN A 145 2.41 1.19 11.78
CA GLN A 145 3.16 2.43 11.85
C GLN A 145 3.07 3.04 13.24
N GLN A 146 4.14 3.72 13.63
CA GLN A 146 4.22 4.48 14.88
C GLN A 146 4.19 5.97 14.55
N GLY A 147 3.69 6.75 15.47
CA GLY A 147 3.63 8.18 15.30
C GLY A 147 2.61 8.83 16.22
N THR A 148 2.73 10.13 16.39
CA THR A 148 1.79 10.93 17.18
C THR A 148 1.32 12.13 16.36
N PRO A 149 0.17 12.75 16.74
CA PRO A 149 -0.28 13.99 16.10
C PRO A 149 0.74 15.13 16.13
N GLU A 150 1.68 15.09 17.08
CA GLU A 150 2.76 16.08 17.23
C GLU A 150 3.99 15.76 16.37
N GLY A 151 3.91 14.73 15.48
CA GLY A 151 5.00 14.36 14.57
C GLY A 151 6.17 13.62 15.23
N LYS A 152 5.91 12.87 16.30
CA LYS A 152 6.93 12.02 16.94
C LYS A 152 6.84 10.59 16.39
N ASP A 153 7.96 10.03 15.95
CA ASP A 153 8.04 8.69 15.35
C ASP A 153 8.08 7.54 16.39
N ASN A 154 8.00 7.84 17.69
CA ASN A 154 8.14 6.87 18.78
C ASN A 154 6.86 6.69 19.60
N GLY A 155 5.72 6.94 19.01
CA GLY A 155 4.41 6.70 19.60
C GLY A 155 4.07 5.20 19.67
N PRO A 156 2.88 4.88 20.21
CA PRO A 156 2.33 3.54 20.10
C PRO A 156 2.07 3.16 18.64
N THR A 157 2.08 1.88 18.32
CA THR A 157 1.59 1.44 16.99
C THR A 157 0.12 1.84 16.83
N HIS A 158 -0.26 2.29 15.63
CA HIS A 158 -1.63 2.75 15.40
C HIS A 158 -2.65 1.61 15.60
N ALA A 159 -2.26 0.35 15.32
CA ALA A 159 -3.07 -0.81 15.67
C ALA A 159 -3.37 -0.89 17.17
N SER A 160 -2.38 -0.58 18.05
CA SER A 160 -2.55 -0.65 19.49
C SER A 160 -3.53 0.37 20.07
N ILE A 161 -3.73 1.47 19.37
CA ILE A 161 -4.71 2.52 19.71
C ILE A 161 -6.04 2.38 18.95
N GLY A 162 -6.17 1.23 18.22
CA GLY A 162 -7.44 0.79 17.63
C GLY A 162 -7.58 1.05 16.13
N MET A 163 -6.50 1.33 15.40
CA MET A 163 -6.53 1.36 13.94
C MET A 163 -6.53 -0.06 13.38
N VAL A 164 -7.63 -0.75 13.63
CA VAL A 164 -7.94 -2.12 13.19
C VAL A 164 -9.37 -2.17 12.69
N TYR A 165 -9.61 -2.87 11.58
CA TYR A 165 -10.94 -3.12 11.02
C TYR A 165 -11.05 -4.57 10.58
N THR A 166 -12.17 -5.25 10.86
CA THR A 166 -12.40 -6.64 10.44
C THR A 166 -13.51 -6.73 9.40
N PHE A 167 -13.35 -7.64 8.45
CA PHE A 167 -14.34 -7.90 7.40
C PHE A 167 -14.32 -9.36 6.96
N THR A 168 -15.37 -9.78 6.25
CA THR A 168 -15.49 -11.13 5.71
C THR A 168 -15.52 -11.11 4.19
N VAL A 169 -14.83 -12.06 3.56
CA VAL A 169 -14.98 -12.36 2.12
C VAL A 169 -15.81 -13.61 1.98
N THR A 170 -16.92 -13.52 1.24
CA THR A 170 -17.84 -14.63 0.98
C THR A 170 -17.69 -15.14 -0.45
N PRO A 171 -18.01 -16.41 -0.73
CA PRO A 171 -18.07 -16.97 -2.08
C PRO A 171 -18.93 -16.19 -3.05
#